data_c6a669d583a6253df37c262cc05f5384
#
_entry.id   c6a669d583a6253df37c262cc05f5384
#
_cell.length_a   1.000
_cell.length_b   1.000
_cell.length_c   1.000
_cell.angle_alpha   90.00
_cell.angle_beta   90.00
_cell.angle_gamma   90.00
#
_symmetry.space_group_name_H-M   'P 1'
#
loop_
_entity.id
_entity.type
_entity.pdbx_description
1 polymer ?
#
loop_
_entity_poly.entity_id
_entity_poly.type
_entity_poly.pdbx_seq_one_letter_code
_entity_poly.pdbx_strand_id
1 'polypeptide(L)'
;MYKTFLIKYAEIAIKGKNRYIFEDALVKNIKYQLRNVDGSFEVRKESGRVYVETDGDYDYDETVATLSRIFGIVGICPVELHEDEGFDKLCEAVIDHINHVYKDKSFTFKVNARRARKNYPMTSMEINAAVGEKVLEAFPETRVDVHNPQVMINIFLDLVVCRLAQQERQCFCSQVESTARLQDT
;
A
#
# COMPACT_ATOMS: atom_id res chain seq x y z
N MET A 1 0.06 12.49 8.94
CA MET A 1 1.20 11.57 8.90
C MET A 1 0.64 10.15 8.85
N TYR A 2 1.14 9.29 7.97
CA TYR A 2 0.63 7.91 7.84
C TYR A 2 0.92 7.12 9.11
N LYS A 3 -0.08 6.36 9.57
CA LYS A 3 0.05 5.51 10.76
C LYS A 3 0.27 4.03 10.42
N THR A 4 0.18 3.69 9.15
CA THR A 4 0.30 2.28 8.72
C THR A 4 1.09 2.16 7.43
N PHE A 5 1.93 1.15 7.37
CA PHE A 5 2.70 0.76 6.19
C PHE A 5 2.32 -0.67 5.78
N LEU A 6 1.91 -0.84 4.54
CA LEU A 6 1.80 -2.15 3.92
C LEU A 6 3.17 -2.56 3.37
N ILE A 7 3.67 -3.68 3.85
CA ILE A 7 4.95 -4.23 3.42
C ILE A 7 4.73 -5.20 2.26
N LYS A 8 5.30 -4.85 1.10
CA LYS A 8 5.41 -5.76 -0.04
C LYS A 8 6.71 -6.54 0.11
N TYR A 9 6.62 -7.85 0.12
CA TYR A 9 7.79 -8.73 0.16
C TYR A 9 7.88 -9.56 -1.11
N ALA A 10 9.11 -9.92 -1.49
CA ALA A 10 9.34 -10.75 -2.66
C ALA A 10 8.57 -12.06 -2.48
N GLU A 11 7.84 -12.48 -3.53
CA GLU A 11 7.45 -13.87 -3.64
C GLU A 11 8.75 -14.69 -3.76
N ILE A 12 9.37 -14.96 -2.62
CA ILE A 12 10.38 -16.00 -2.59
C ILE A 12 9.62 -17.23 -3.05
N ALA A 13 10.11 -17.84 -4.13
CA ALA A 13 9.52 -18.95 -4.87
C ALA A 13 9.30 -20.22 -4.01
N ILE A 14 8.94 -20.05 -2.77
CA ILE A 14 8.49 -21.07 -1.85
C ILE A 14 7.01 -21.28 -2.10
N LYS A 15 6.72 -21.85 -3.28
CA LYS A 15 5.42 -22.44 -3.54
C LYS A 15 5.26 -23.60 -2.56
N GLY A 16 4.32 -23.47 -1.63
CA GLY A 16 3.98 -24.58 -0.76
C GLY A 16 3.84 -24.22 0.73
N LYS A 17 3.88 -25.26 1.56
CA LYS A 17 3.57 -25.23 2.99
C LYS A 17 4.53 -24.37 3.86
N ASN A 18 5.65 -23.88 3.31
CA ASN A 18 6.71 -23.19 4.07
C ASN A 18 6.60 -21.64 4.00
N ARG A 19 5.62 -21.10 3.29
CA ARG A 19 5.43 -19.64 3.16
C ARG A 19 5.28 -18.96 4.53
N TYR A 20 4.53 -19.57 5.45
CA TYR A 20 4.31 -19.02 6.77
C TYR A 20 5.60 -18.88 7.60
N ILE A 21 6.57 -19.82 7.45
CA ILE A 21 7.86 -19.77 8.15
C ILE A 21 8.65 -18.53 7.72
N PHE A 22 8.64 -18.24 6.41
CA PHE A 22 9.29 -17.06 5.88
C PHE A 22 8.60 -15.78 6.34
N GLU A 23 7.28 -15.73 6.26
CA GLU A 23 6.50 -14.58 6.73
C GLU A 23 6.71 -14.31 8.21
N ASP A 24 6.76 -15.35 9.05
CA ASP A 24 7.01 -15.24 10.48
C ASP A 24 8.45 -14.77 10.77
N ALA A 25 9.42 -15.24 9.99
CA ALA A 25 10.80 -14.77 10.09
C ALA A 25 10.93 -13.30 9.68
N LEU A 26 10.24 -12.89 8.61
CA LEU A 26 10.18 -11.50 8.17
C LEU A 26 9.56 -10.59 9.24
N VAL A 27 8.41 -10.98 9.80
CA VAL A 27 7.76 -10.24 10.89
C VAL A 27 8.69 -10.10 12.10
N LYS A 28 9.39 -11.18 12.50
CA LYS A 28 10.38 -11.11 13.60
C LYS A 28 11.52 -10.16 13.30
N ASN A 29 12.03 -10.17 12.06
CA ASN A 29 13.11 -9.29 11.65
C ASN A 29 12.65 -7.82 11.63
N ILE A 30 11.47 -7.54 11.08
CA ILE A 30 10.90 -6.18 11.11
C ILE A 30 10.77 -5.68 12.56
N LYS A 31 10.16 -6.48 13.45
CA LYS A 31 10.05 -6.12 14.87
C LYS A 31 11.40 -5.86 15.54
N TYR A 32 12.41 -6.65 15.19
CA TYR A 32 13.76 -6.49 15.75
C TYR A 32 14.42 -5.18 15.28
N GLN A 33 14.36 -4.88 13.98
CA GLN A 33 14.98 -3.69 13.42
C GLN A 33 14.31 -2.40 13.89
N LEU A 34 12.98 -2.39 14.00
CA LEU A 34 12.24 -1.22 14.46
C LEU A 34 12.41 -0.89 15.95
N ARG A 35 13.04 -1.77 16.75
CA ARG A 35 13.36 -1.45 18.16
C ARG A 35 14.35 -0.30 18.32
N ASN A 36 15.12 -0.02 17.29
CA ASN A 36 16.14 1.03 17.29
C ASN A 36 15.64 2.33 16.62
N VAL A 37 14.39 2.37 16.19
CA VAL A 37 13.74 3.53 15.59
C VAL A 37 12.82 4.17 16.64
N ASP A 38 12.86 5.48 16.75
CA ASP A 38 11.99 6.21 17.65
C ASP A 38 10.53 6.04 17.25
N GLY A 39 9.71 5.57 18.19
CA GLY A 39 8.29 5.31 18.01
C GLY A 39 7.84 3.98 18.58
N SER A 40 6.52 3.79 18.61
CA SER A 40 5.90 2.54 19.00
C SER A 40 5.35 1.85 17.75
N PHE A 41 5.83 0.65 17.46
CA PHE A 41 5.47 -0.09 16.24
C PHE A 41 4.82 -1.43 16.57
N GLU A 42 3.67 -1.67 15.98
CA GLU A 42 3.05 -2.99 15.93
C GLU A 42 3.20 -3.59 14.55
N VAL A 43 3.63 -4.85 14.48
CA VAL A 43 3.75 -5.58 13.21
C VAL A 43 2.76 -6.71 13.18
N ARG A 44 1.84 -6.67 12.23
CA ARG A 44 0.77 -7.66 12.04
C ARG A 44 0.90 -8.38 10.71
N LYS A 45 0.47 -9.63 10.71
CA LYS A 45 0.25 -10.40 9.48
C LYS A 45 -1.23 -10.67 9.34
N GLU A 46 -1.80 -10.22 8.23
CA GLU A 46 -3.21 -10.37 7.95
C GLU A 46 -3.44 -10.64 6.46
N SER A 47 -4.28 -11.63 6.14
CA SER A 47 -4.66 -11.96 4.75
C SER A 47 -3.47 -12.13 3.79
N GLY A 48 -2.34 -12.70 4.28
CA GLY A 48 -1.12 -12.91 3.50
C GLY A 48 -0.34 -11.63 3.18
N ARG A 49 -0.52 -10.59 3.99
CA ARG A 49 0.20 -9.30 3.94
C ARG A 49 0.79 -8.99 5.30
N VAL A 50 1.83 -8.17 5.32
CA VAL A 50 2.46 -7.69 6.54
C VAL A 50 2.21 -6.19 6.64
N TYR A 51 1.80 -5.75 7.81
CA TYR A 51 1.54 -4.35 8.15
C TYR A 51 2.42 -3.94 9.31
N VAL A 52 2.91 -2.71 9.23
CA VAL A 52 3.58 -2.02 10.34
C VAL A 52 2.69 -0.84 10.71
N GLU A 53 2.22 -0.80 11.95
CA GLU A 53 1.37 0.26 12.48
C GLU A 53 2.09 1.01 13.59
N THR A 54 1.75 2.27 13.75
CA THR A 54 2.29 3.12 14.82
C THR A 54 1.19 3.93 15.48
N ASP A 55 1.23 4.06 16.80
CA ASP A 55 0.21 4.74 17.61
C ASP A 55 0.65 6.13 18.09
N GLY A 56 1.81 6.61 17.70
CA GLY A 56 2.32 7.86 18.22
C GLY A 56 3.16 8.66 17.24
N ASP A 57 3.95 9.54 17.81
CA ASP A 57 4.99 10.24 17.07
C ASP A 57 6.11 9.25 16.74
N TYR A 58 6.60 9.32 15.52
CA TYR A 58 7.67 8.47 15.04
C TYR A 58 8.46 9.18 13.95
N ASP A 59 9.71 8.78 13.73
CA ASP A 59 10.49 9.26 12.61
C ASP A 59 10.13 8.49 11.34
N TYR A 60 9.45 9.18 10.41
CA TYR A 60 9.00 8.58 9.15
C TYR A 60 10.17 8.17 8.27
N ASP A 61 11.17 9.05 8.11
CA ASP A 61 12.29 8.81 7.21
C ASP A 61 13.19 7.69 7.73
N GLU A 62 13.46 7.66 9.03
CA GLU A 62 14.21 6.59 9.67
C GLU A 62 13.46 5.25 9.62
N THR A 63 12.14 5.27 9.83
CA THR A 63 11.29 4.08 9.72
C THR A 63 11.37 3.48 8.32
N VAL A 64 11.16 4.31 7.28
CA VAL A 64 11.22 3.87 5.88
C VAL A 64 12.63 3.40 5.51
N ALA A 65 13.66 4.12 5.94
CA ALA A 65 15.06 3.75 5.71
C ALA A 65 15.41 2.41 6.37
N THR A 66 14.93 2.17 7.58
CA THR A 66 15.15 0.92 8.31
C THR A 66 14.43 -0.24 7.65
N LEU A 67 13.15 -0.07 7.30
CA LEU A 67 12.37 -1.10 6.61
C LEU A 67 12.96 -1.46 5.24
N SER A 68 13.48 -0.46 4.50
CA SER A 68 14.05 -0.70 3.16
C SER A 68 15.35 -1.51 3.18
N ARG A 69 16.06 -1.57 4.31
CA ARG A 69 17.27 -2.38 4.48
C ARG A 69 16.98 -3.84 4.84
N ILE A 70 15.72 -4.18 5.16
CA ILE A 70 15.36 -5.53 5.57
C ILE A 70 15.29 -6.43 4.33
N PHE A 71 16.09 -7.50 4.34
CA PHE A 71 16.08 -8.49 3.27
C PHE A 71 14.69 -9.11 3.09
N GLY A 72 14.24 -9.19 1.86
CA GLY A 72 12.93 -9.74 1.49
C GLY A 72 11.83 -8.69 1.35
N ILE A 73 12.02 -7.45 1.80
CA ILE A 73 11.10 -6.34 1.52
C ILE A 73 11.42 -5.78 0.13
N VAL A 74 10.41 -5.73 -0.74
CA VAL A 74 10.52 -5.18 -2.09
C VAL A 74 9.75 -3.87 -2.26
N GLY A 75 8.96 -3.50 -1.26
CA GLY A 75 8.25 -2.23 -1.27
C GLY A 75 7.59 -1.93 0.06
N ILE A 76 7.51 -0.64 0.36
CA ILE A 76 6.88 -0.09 1.56
C ILE A 76 5.84 0.91 1.07
N CYS A 77 4.57 0.62 1.33
CA CYS A 77 3.46 1.47 0.90
C CYS A 77 2.79 2.08 2.12
N PRO A 78 2.89 3.40 2.33
CA PRO A 78 2.04 4.07 3.31
C PRO A 78 0.57 3.86 2.94
N VAL A 79 -0.27 3.53 3.92
CA VAL A 79 -1.69 3.28 3.73
C VAL A 79 -2.50 3.97 4.82
N GLU A 80 -3.70 4.39 4.48
CA GLU A 80 -4.71 4.80 5.45
C GLU A 80 -5.70 3.67 5.65
N LEU A 81 -6.06 3.42 6.91
CA LEU A 81 -7.01 2.40 7.29
C LEU A 81 -8.35 3.05 7.60
N HIS A 82 -9.40 2.55 6.97
CA HIS A 82 -10.78 2.95 7.22
C HIS A 82 -11.62 1.70 7.50
N GLU A 83 -12.55 1.79 8.42
CA GLU A 83 -13.52 0.73 8.65
C GLU A 83 -14.42 0.57 7.42
N ASP A 84 -14.87 -0.67 7.14
CA ASP A 84 -15.81 -0.94 6.05
C ASP A 84 -17.23 -0.57 6.48
N GLU A 85 -17.55 0.70 6.39
CA GLU A 85 -18.88 1.26 6.66
C GLU A 85 -19.75 1.37 5.40
N GLY A 86 -19.34 0.71 4.32
CA GLY A 86 -20.06 0.68 3.05
C GLY A 86 -19.45 1.58 1.98
N PHE A 87 -20.04 1.47 0.76
CA PHE A 87 -19.47 2.07 -0.44
C PHE A 87 -19.41 3.61 -0.39
N ASP A 88 -20.44 4.27 0.16
CA ASP A 88 -20.48 5.73 0.23
C ASP A 88 -19.36 6.27 1.14
N LYS A 89 -19.13 5.62 2.27
CA LYS A 89 -18.03 5.96 3.19
C LYS A 89 -16.65 5.70 2.58
N LEU A 90 -16.53 4.66 1.79
CA LEU A 90 -15.32 4.41 1.00
C LEU A 90 -15.05 5.58 0.04
N CYS A 91 -16.06 6.08 -0.67
CA CYS A 91 -15.92 7.21 -1.58
C CYS A 91 -15.53 8.49 -0.85
N GLU A 92 -16.16 8.79 0.30
CA GLU A 92 -15.80 9.92 1.17
C GLU A 92 -14.32 9.82 1.59
N ALA A 93 -13.88 8.66 2.08
CA ALA A 93 -12.50 8.45 2.48
C ALA A 93 -11.50 8.64 1.33
N VAL A 94 -11.83 8.19 0.11
CA VAL A 94 -10.99 8.42 -1.08
C VAL A 94 -10.87 9.91 -1.41
N ILE A 95 -11.99 10.64 -1.36
CA ILE A 95 -12.02 12.09 -1.63
C ILE A 95 -11.19 12.84 -0.57
N ASP A 96 -11.37 12.49 0.71
CA ASP A 96 -10.62 13.10 1.81
C ASP A 96 -9.12 12.83 1.69
N HIS A 97 -8.75 11.60 1.36
CA HIS A 97 -7.36 11.23 1.10
C HIS A 97 -6.75 12.07 -0.03
N ILE A 98 -7.43 12.20 -1.17
CA ILE A 98 -6.97 13.02 -2.30
C ILE A 98 -6.83 14.48 -1.86
N ASN A 99 -7.76 15.02 -1.08
CA ASN A 99 -7.70 16.38 -0.56
C ASN A 99 -6.49 16.64 0.31
N HIS A 100 -6.20 15.70 1.21
CA HIS A 100 -5.06 15.82 2.12
C HIS A 100 -3.71 15.73 1.44
N VAL A 101 -3.61 14.83 0.45
CA VAL A 101 -2.32 14.45 -0.13
C VAL A 101 -1.94 15.35 -1.30
N TYR A 102 -2.88 15.71 -2.15
CA TYR A 102 -2.61 16.47 -3.36
C TYR A 102 -3.09 17.91 -3.23
N LYS A 103 -2.17 18.88 -3.30
CA LYS A 103 -2.52 20.30 -3.38
C LYS A 103 -3.08 20.68 -4.75
N ASP A 104 -2.42 20.22 -5.81
CA ASP A 104 -2.86 20.35 -7.19
C ASP A 104 -3.71 19.12 -7.57
N LYS A 105 -4.91 19.36 -8.08
CA LYS A 105 -5.86 18.32 -8.50
C LYS A 105 -5.83 18.07 -10.01
N SER A 106 -4.98 18.74 -10.77
CA SER A 106 -4.86 18.59 -12.23
C SER A 106 -4.00 17.39 -12.64
N PHE A 107 -4.35 16.18 -12.19
CA PHE A 107 -3.61 14.96 -12.50
C PHE A 107 -4.48 13.92 -13.20
N THR A 108 -3.80 12.98 -13.90
CA THR A 108 -4.45 11.78 -14.40
C THR A 108 -4.40 10.66 -13.37
N PHE A 109 -5.50 9.89 -13.24
CA PHE A 109 -5.58 8.84 -12.24
C PHE A 109 -6.20 7.55 -12.77
N LYS A 110 -5.97 6.48 -12.01
CA LYS A 110 -6.60 5.17 -12.15
C LYS A 110 -6.98 4.62 -10.79
N VAL A 111 -8.18 4.08 -10.68
CA VAL A 111 -8.60 3.31 -9.51
C VAL A 111 -8.27 1.84 -9.71
N ASN A 112 -7.73 1.19 -8.68
CA ASN A 112 -7.37 -0.21 -8.67
C ASN A 112 -7.86 -0.87 -7.38
N ALA A 113 -9.12 -1.34 -7.39
CA ALA A 113 -9.71 -2.02 -6.26
C ALA A 113 -9.39 -3.51 -6.28
N ARG A 114 -8.99 -4.03 -5.14
CA ARG A 114 -8.78 -5.46 -4.90
C ARG A 114 -9.61 -5.91 -3.72
N ARG A 115 -10.38 -6.98 -3.92
CA ARG A 115 -11.23 -7.58 -2.89
C ARG A 115 -10.57 -8.83 -2.34
N ALA A 116 -10.44 -8.93 -1.01
CA ALA A 116 -10.07 -10.18 -0.37
C ALA A 116 -11.24 -11.19 -0.38
N ARG A 117 -12.47 -10.68 -0.35
CA ARG A 117 -13.70 -11.49 -0.38
C ARG A 117 -14.38 -11.42 -1.74
N LYS A 118 -14.81 -12.57 -2.25
CA LYS A 118 -15.60 -12.66 -3.47
C LYS A 118 -17.08 -12.27 -3.27
N ASN A 119 -17.57 -12.29 -2.05
CA ASN A 119 -18.96 -12.00 -1.68
C ASN A 119 -19.24 -10.53 -1.37
N TYR A 120 -18.29 -9.61 -1.64
CA TYR A 120 -18.58 -8.17 -1.59
C TYR A 120 -19.65 -7.82 -2.66
N PRO A 121 -20.64 -6.96 -2.36
CA PRO A 121 -21.78 -6.68 -3.25
C PRO A 121 -21.41 -6.23 -4.65
N MET A 122 -20.27 -5.53 -4.79
CA MET A 122 -19.76 -5.02 -6.06
C MET A 122 -18.52 -5.77 -6.52
N THR A 123 -18.34 -5.91 -7.83
CA THR A 123 -17.09 -6.39 -8.41
C THR A 123 -15.99 -5.32 -8.31
N SER A 124 -14.72 -5.73 -8.43
CA SER A 124 -13.61 -4.76 -8.46
C SER A 124 -13.73 -3.77 -9.63
N MET A 125 -14.29 -4.20 -10.75
CA MET A 125 -14.50 -3.32 -11.90
C MET A 125 -15.59 -2.28 -11.64
N GLU A 126 -16.69 -2.68 -11.02
CA GLU A 126 -17.78 -1.76 -10.62
C GLU A 126 -17.29 -0.76 -9.58
N ILE A 127 -16.49 -1.20 -8.60
CA ILE A 127 -15.88 -0.31 -7.61
C ILE A 127 -14.94 0.70 -8.29
N ASN A 128 -14.10 0.24 -9.23
CA ASN A 128 -13.19 1.12 -9.96
C ASN A 128 -13.97 2.21 -10.73
N ALA A 129 -15.04 1.83 -11.42
CA ALA A 129 -15.85 2.76 -12.19
C ALA A 129 -16.58 3.77 -11.27
N ALA A 130 -17.26 3.26 -10.24
CA ALA A 130 -18.07 4.10 -9.37
C ALA A 130 -17.22 5.04 -8.49
N VAL A 131 -16.06 4.58 -7.97
CA VAL A 131 -15.12 5.47 -7.26
C VAL A 131 -14.51 6.47 -8.22
N GLY A 132 -14.16 6.05 -9.46
CA GLY A 132 -13.63 6.94 -10.48
C GLY A 132 -14.61 8.07 -10.82
N GLU A 133 -15.89 7.77 -10.94
CA GLU A 133 -16.97 8.75 -11.14
C GLU A 133 -17.02 9.74 -9.99
N LYS A 134 -17.01 9.28 -8.74
CA LYS A 134 -17.03 10.14 -7.55
C LYS A 134 -15.81 11.06 -7.46
N VAL A 135 -14.64 10.59 -7.85
CA VAL A 135 -13.42 11.39 -7.91
C VAL A 135 -13.55 12.48 -8.98
N LEU A 136 -14.09 12.17 -10.17
CA LEU A 136 -14.34 13.17 -11.23
C LEU A 136 -15.40 14.21 -10.84
N GLU A 137 -16.46 13.80 -10.13
CA GLU A 137 -17.47 14.71 -9.59
C GLU A 137 -16.86 15.69 -8.56
N ALA A 138 -16.00 15.18 -7.66
CA ALA A 138 -15.37 15.98 -6.63
C ALA A 138 -14.25 16.89 -7.15
N PHE A 139 -13.52 16.41 -8.17
CA PHE A 139 -12.35 17.11 -8.74
C PHE A 139 -12.44 17.16 -10.26
N PRO A 140 -13.17 18.14 -10.83
CA PRO A 140 -13.38 18.25 -12.28
C PRO A 140 -12.11 18.46 -13.11
N GLU A 141 -11.01 18.88 -12.47
CA GLU A 141 -9.71 19.06 -13.13
C GLU A 141 -8.98 17.74 -13.36
N THR A 142 -9.38 16.65 -12.66
CA THR A 142 -8.77 15.32 -12.81
C THR A 142 -9.24 14.66 -14.10
N ARG A 143 -8.47 13.67 -14.57
CA ARG A 143 -8.82 12.84 -15.73
C ARG A 143 -8.46 11.39 -15.47
N VAL A 144 -9.27 10.48 -16.00
CA VAL A 144 -8.96 9.04 -15.94
C VAL A 144 -7.97 8.68 -17.04
N ASP A 145 -6.86 8.04 -16.66
CA ASP A 145 -5.92 7.39 -17.59
C ASP A 145 -5.62 5.98 -17.08
N VAL A 146 -6.11 4.97 -17.81
CA VAL A 146 -5.95 3.58 -17.43
C VAL A 146 -4.60 2.98 -17.84
N HIS A 147 -3.84 3.65 -18.72
CA HIS A 147 -2.58 3.15 -19.26
C HIS A 147 -1.38 3.78 -18.55
N ASN A 148 -1.36 5.11 -18.45
CA ASN A 148 -0.24 5.85 -17.86
C ASN A 148 -0.72 6.88 -16.82
N PRO A 149 -1.40 6.46 -15.73
CA PRO A 149 -1.89 7.37 -14.72
C PRO A 149 -0.72 8.00 -13.95
N GLN A 150 -0.84 9.29 -13.64
CA GLN A 150 0.08 9.98 -12.73
C GLN A 150 -0.15 9.54 -11.28
N VAL A 151 -1.41 9.23 -10.94
CA VAL A 151 -1.83 8.79 -9.61
C VAL A 151 -2.58 7.47 -9.72
N MET A 152 -2.17 6.48 -8.93
CA MET A 152 -2.90 5.22 -8.81
C MET A 152 -3.55 5.14 -7.43
N ILE A 153 -4.86 5.15 -7.39
CA ILE A 153 -5.66 4.99 -6.17
C ILE A 153 -5.85 3.49 -5.95
N ASN A 154 -5.09 2.91 -5.03
CA ASN A 154 -5.23 1.50 -4.71
C ASN A 154 -6.17 1.33 -3.51
N ILE A 155 -7.21 0.53 -3.70
CA ILE A 155 -8.22 0.22 -2.70
C ILE A 155 -8.12 -1.27 -2.37
N PHE A 156 -7.92 -1.61 -1.11
CA PHE A 156 -7.90 -2.98 -0.65
C PHE A 156 -9.08 -3.21 0.28
N LEU A 157 -10.07 -3.97 -0.16
CA LEU A 157 -11.24 -4.32 0.61
C LEU A 157 -11.01 -5.67 1.29
N ASP A 158 -10.69 -5.62 2.56
CA ASP A 158 -10.59 -6.80 3.43
C ASP A 158 -11.86 -6.95 4.29
N LEU A 159 -11.80 -7.79 5.31
CA LEU A 159 -12.97 -8.19 6.11
C LEU A 159 -13.65 -7.04 6.84
N VAL A 160 -12.91 -6.01 7.23
CA VAL A 160 -13.38 -4.92 8.10
C VAL A 160 -12.74 -3.58 7.73
N VAL A 161 -11.73 -3.55 6.84
CA VAL A 161 -10.91 -2.37 6.64
C VAL A 161 -10.72 -2.07 5.16
N CYS A 162 -11.02 -0.84 4.75
CA CYS A 162 -10.62 -0.28 3.47
C CYS A 162 -9.24 0.38 3.63
N ARG A 163 -8.35 0.14 2.69
CA ARG A 163 -6.99 0.69 2.70
C ARG A 163 -6.74 1.47 1.42
N LEU A 164 -6.39 2.73 1.59
CA LEU A 164 -6.01 3.62 0.50
C LEU A 164 -4.50 3.74 0.47
N ALA A 165 -3.89 3.45 -0.66
CA ALA A 165 -2.46 3.55 -0.86
C ALA A 165 -2.13 4.41 -2.06
N GLN A 166 -1.14 5.28 -1.91
CA GLN A 166 -0.58 6.04 -3.01
C GLN A 166 0.26 5.19 -3.95
N GLN A 167 0.53 5.76 -5.11
CA GLN A 167 1.31 5.16 -6.19
C GLN A 167 2.73 4.78 -5.78
N GLU A 168 3.25 3.79 -6.49
CA GLU A 168 4.57 3.14 -6.35
C GLU A 168 5.79 4.08 -6.39
N ARG A 169 5.67 5.37 -6.71
CA ARG A 169 6.80 6.32 -6.65
C ARG A 169 7.21 6.69 -5.22
N GLN A 170 6.35 6.45 -4.23
CA GLN A 170 6.68 6.54 -2.81
C GLN A 170 6.77 5.16 -2.12
N CYS A 171 6.47 4.07 -2.82
CA CYS A 171 6.97 2.78 -2.41
C CYS A 171 8.48 2.80 -2.68
N PHE A 172 9.28 2.90 -1.65
CA PHE A 172 10.71 2.64 -1.73
C PHE A 172 10.88 1.20 -2.20
N CYS A 173 10.95 1.04 -3.52
CA CYS A 173 11.36 -0.21 -4.12
C CYS A 173 12.88 -0.21 -4.05
N SER A 174 13.48 -1.12 -3.31
CA SER A 174 14.88 -1.43 -3.49
C SER A 174 15.02 -2.01 -4.89
N GLN A 175 15.30 -1.16 -5.89
CA GLN A 175 15.84 -1.62 -7.15
C GLN A 175 17.22 -2.20 -6.82
N VAL A 176 17.26 -3.49 -6.62
CA VAL A 176 18.48 -4.24 -6.84
C VAL A 176 18.67 -4.24 -8.35
N GLU A 177 19.34 -3.20 -8.86
CA GLU A 177 19.95 -3.27 -10.17
C GLU A 177 20.98 -4.40 -10.11
N SER A 178 20.58 -5.55 -10.61
CA SER A 178 21.55 -6.59 -10.98
C SER A 178 22.28 -6.10 -12.22
N THR A 179 23.32 -5.31 -12.03
CA THR A 179 24.38 -5.10 -13.02
C THR A 179 25.20 -6.37 -13.13
N ALA A 180 24.62 -7.40 -13.69
CA ALA A 180 25.38 -8.49 -14.28
C ALA A 180 25.78 -8.04 -15.69
N ARG A 181 26.77 -7.15 -15.78
CA ARG A 181 27.58 -7.04 -17.00
C ARG A 181 28.54 -8.22 -16.98
N LEU A 182 28.17 -9.25 -17.71
CA LEU A 182 29.14 -10.19 -18.27
C LEU A 182 30.04 -9.38 -19.23
N GLN A 183 31.27 -9.16 -18.82
CA GLN A 183 32.34 -8.82 -19.75
C GLN A 183 32.84 -10.15 -20.29
N ASP A 184 32.43 -10.48 -21.50
CA ASP A 184 33.15 -11.39 -22.36
C ASP A 184 34.42 -10.68 -22.88
N THR A 185 35.54 -11.33 -22.59
CA THR A 185 36.75 -11.26 -23.40
C THR A 185 37.41 -12.62 -23.40
#